data_7f2375b8f439ff4cb6ec27602605c89e
#
_entry.id   7f2375b8f439ff4cb6ec27602605c89e
#
_cell.length_a   1.000
_cell.length_b   1.000
_cell.length_c   1.000
_cell.angle_alpha   90.00
_cell.angle_beta   90.00
_cell.angle_gamma   90.00
#
_symmetry.space_group_name_H-M   'P 1'
#
loop_
_entity.id
_entity.type
_entity.pdbx_description
1 polymer ?
#
loop_
_entity_poly.entity_id
_entity_poly.type
_entity_poly.pdbx_seq_one_letter_code
_entity_poly.pdbx_strand_id
1 'polypeptide(L)'
;MLLRRSVSVILLMMTGVSELMRGQAPAKPSFTVGWSVYAGWTPYHYLAQSGIMRKWADKYGITIKVQRFDYAPSLDAFVAKNIDACTMTNMEALDMPAASGVPTSAVIIGDYSNGNDALLVRNGLQMKDLPGKKLLLVQKTVSEYLLDRALTLNGLRDQIKQVRLVNTSDSDIVTAFLSDSNSAAAVTWKPLVSQILKQKGVTSLFNSSQIPGEILDLTVVRTEVLNRPDGSGQKFAKALAGAWYELMTRMSGTGAETDKVLRAIGSGSEDTLESYKDQLSTTNMFYTPASALAFGASAELKQKMALVRQFCFDHGLLGANTKALDDVAIAYPDGTVQGKADRVRLRYDISYMKMAAEGKL
;
A
#
# COMPACT_ATOMS: atom_id res chain seq x y z
N MET A 1 49.97 -64.43 -59.51
CA MET A 1 50.20 -63.86 -58.21
C MET A 1 49.08 -62.88 -57.92
N LEU A 2 47.97 -63.38 -57.37
CA LEU A 2 46.69 -62.63 -57.24
C LEU A 2 46.47 -62.36 -55.76
N LEU A 3 46.50 -61.04 -55.35
CA LEU A 3 46.15 -60.59 -54.01
C LEU A 3 44.62 -60.50 -53.90
N ARG A 4 44.02 -61.25 -53.01
CA ARG A 4 42.63 -61.10 -52.60
C ARG A 4 42.58 -60.02 -51.52
N ARG A 5 41.82 -58.96 -51.79
CA ARG A 5 41.44 -57.94 -50.80
C ARG A 5 40.10 -58.36 -50.14
N SER A 6 40.13 -58.62 -48.83
CA SER A 6 38.94 -58.84 -48.02
C SER A 6 38.37 -57.47 -47.66
N VAL A 7 37.06 -57.26 -48.02
CA VAL A 7 36.30 -56.09 -47.57
C VAL A 7 35.50 -56.47 -46.35
N SER A 8 35.90 -55.92 -45.19
CA SER A 8 35.12 -56.05 -43.97
C SER A 8 34.04 -54.97 -43.93
N VAL A 9 32.76 -55.37 -43.99
CA VAL A 9 31.60 -54.54 -43.82
C VAL A 9 31.38 -54.37 -42.31
N ILE A 10 31.64 -53.15 -41.78
CA ILE A 10 31.29 -52.77 -40.41
C ILE A 10 29.83 -52.30 -40.45
N LEU A 11 28.96 -53.13 -39.86
CA LEU A 11 27.55 -52.79 -39.62
C LEU A 11 27.46 -51.86 -38.39
N LEU A 12 27.31 -50.54 -38.63
CA LEU A 12 27.12 -49.57 -37.55
C LEU A 12 25.66 -49.63 -37.08
N MET A 13 25.41 -50.28 -35.92
CA MET A 13 24.12 -50.20 -35.25
C MET A 13 23.94 -48.77 -34.69
N MET A 14 23.16 -47.95 -35.35
CA MET A 14 22.65 -46.71 -34.76
C MET A 14 21.58 -47.05 -33.73
N THR A 15 21.96 -47.12 -32.44
CA THR A 15 21.00 -47.10 -31.34
C THR A 15 20.52 -45.65 -31.20
N GLY A 16 19.30 -45.40 -31.72
CA GLY A 16 18.63 -44.11 -31.52
C GLY A 16 18.32 -43.89 -30.03
N VAL A 17 19.10 -43.09 -29.39
CA VAL A 17 18.78 -42.53 -28.07
C VAL A 17 17.75 -41.44 -28.31
N SER A 18 16.46 -41.82 -28.21
CA SER A 18 15.38 -40.84 -28.06
C SER A 18 15.48 -40.24 -26.67
N GLU A 19 16.29 -39.19 -26.51
CA GLU A 19 16.18 -38.32 -25.36
C GLU A 19 14.78 -37.69 -25.43
N LEU A 20 13.88 -38.23 -24.59
CA LEU A 20 12.65 -37.54 -24.25
C LEU A 20 13.03 -36.14 -23.74
N MET A 21 12.89 -35.11 -24.59
CA MET A 21 12.81 -33.73 -24.14
C MET A 21 11.61 -33.69 -23.19
N ARG A 22 11.85 -33.87 -21.88
CA ARG A 22 10.92 -33.44 -20.83
C ARG A 22 10.82 -31.94 -20.97
N GLY A 23 9.82 -31.46 -21.73
CA GLY A 23 9.49 -30.05 -21.79
C GLY A 23 9.35 -29.55 -20.35
N GLN A 24 10.24 -28.67 -19.94
CA GLN A 24 10.08 -27.94 -18.69
C GLN A 24 8.71 -27.31 -18.74
N ALA A 25 7.85 -27.64 -17.76
CA ALA A 25 6.56 -26.97 -17.64
C ALA A 25 6.80 -25.45 -17.66
N PRO A 26 6.02 -24.68 -18.43
CA PRO A 26 6.22 -23.24 -18.50
C PRO A 26 6.24 -22.67 -17.09
N ALA A 27 7.23 -21.80 -16.83
CA ALA A 27 7.39 -21.15 -15.53
C ALA A 27 6.09 -20.43 -15.16
N LYS A 28 5.60 -20.63 -13.93
CA LYS A 28 4.40 -19.95 -13.43
C LYS A 28 4.64 -18.42 -13.49
N PRO A 29 3.64 -17.63 -13.94
CA PRO A 29 3.71 -16.17 -13.82
C PRO A 29 4.02 -15.76 -12.39
N SER A 30 4.97 -14.83 -12.23
CA SER A 30 5.46 -14.37 -10.92
C SER A 30 5.13 -12.90 -10.72
N PHE A 31 4.76 -12.55 -9.47
CA PHE A 31 4.39 -11.21 -9.06
C PHE A 31 5.04 -10.86 -7.73
N THR A 32 5.28 -9.57 -7.50
CA THR A 32 5.80 -9.07 -6.24
C THR A 32 4.87 -8.01 -5.65
N VAL A 33 4.53 -8.15 -4.37
CA VAL A 33 3.79 -7.17 -3.57
C VAL A 33 4.75 -6.52 -2.60
N GLY A 34 4.88 -5.19 -2.64
CA GLY A 34 5.58 -4.39 -1.65
C GLY A 34 4.63 -3.96 -0.53
N TRP A 35 5.14 -3.94 0.71
CA TRP A 35 4.44 -3.40 1.87
C TRP A 35 5.42 -2.70 2.82
N SER A 36 4.92 -1.77 3.62
CA SER A 36 5.68 -1.07 4.67
C SER A 36 4.97 -1.16 6.02
N VAL A 37 5.65 -0.72 7.08
CA VAL A 37 5.13 -0.84 8.45
C VAL A 37 4.01 0.17 8.69
N TYR A 38 2.79 -0.35 8.82
CA TYR A 38 1.58 0.34 9.23
C TYR A 38 0.56 -0.71 9.69
N ALA A 39 -0.34 -0.38 10.61
CA ALA A 39 -1.30 -1.32 11.19
C ALA A 39 -2.08 -2.13 10.16
N GLY A 40 -2.57 -1.44 9.10
CA GLY A 40 -3.34 -2.05 8.02
C GLY A 40 -2.50 -2.75 6.96
N TRP A 41 -1.16 -2.59 6.93
CA TRP A 41 -0.30 -3.22 5.93
C TRP A 41 0.58 -4.34 6.52
N THR A 42 0.89 -4.30 7.81
CA THR A 42 1.63 -5.36 8.51
C THR A 42 0.98 -6.76 8.37
N PRO A 43 -0.34 -6.91 8.14
CA PRO A 43 -0.93 -8.19 7.76
C PRO A 43 -0.25 -8.92 6.59
N TYR A 44 0.38 -8.21 5.64
CA TYR A 44 1.13 -8.80 4.55
C TYR A 44 2.34 -9.62 5.02
N HIS A 45 2.96 -9.24 6.15
CA HIS A 45 3.99 -10.04 6.81
C HIS A 45 3.49 -11.45 7.14
N TYR A 46 2.34 -11.52 7.82
CA TYR A 46 1.73 -12.80 8.18
C TYR A 46 1.26 -13.59 6.97
N LEU A 47 0.69 -12.94 5.96
CA LEU A 47 0.29 -13.60 4.70
C LEU A 47 1.46 -14.33 4.05
N ALA A 48 2.67 -13.73 4.10
CA ALA A 48 3.88 -14.36 3.56
C ALA A 48 4.31 -15.60 4.36
N GLN A 49 4.24 -15.53 5.69
CA GLN A 49 4.78 -16.57 6.59
C GLN A 49 3.80 -17.72 6.84
N SER A 50 2.50 -17.43 6.93
CA SER A 50 1.46 -18.41 7.27
C SER A 50 1.15 -19.41 6.17
N GLY A 51 1.64 -19.18 4.96
CA GLY A 51 1.28 -19.96 3.77
C GLY A 51 -0.05 -19.58 3.14
N ILE A 52 -0.81 -18.62 3.70
CA ILE A 52 -2.09 -18.16 3.12
C ILE A 52 -1.86 -17.58 1.72
N MET A 53 -0.88 -16.69 1.56
CA MET A 53 -0.57 -16.10 0.24
C MET A 53 -0.20 -17.18 -0.78
N ARG A 54 0.64 -18.15 -0.38
CA ARG A 54 1.01 -19.28 -1.25
C ARG A 54 -0.19 -20.14 -1.63
N LYS A 55 -1.08 -20.48 -0.70
CA LYS A 55 -2.30 -21.23 -0.98
C LYS A 55 -3.15 -20.58 -2.08
N TRP A 56 -3.36 -19.28 -1.99
CA TRP A 56 -4.12 -18.52 -2.97
C TRP A 56 -3.39 -18.37 -4.31
N ALA A 57 -2.07 -18.17 -4.28
CA ALA A 57 -1.26 -18.13 -5.49
C ALA A 57 -1.29 -19.48 -6.24
N ASP A 58 -1.16 -20.60 -5.52
CA ASP A 58 -1.21 -21.95 -6.09
C ASP A 58 -2.58 -22.26 -6.69
N LYS A 59 -3.68 -21.81 -6.05
CA LYS A 59 -5.04 -21.93 -6.58
C LYS A 59 -5.17 -21.35 -8.00
N TYR A 60 -4.46 -20.27 -8.28
CA TYR A 60 -4.49 -19.59 -9.58
C TYR A 60 -3.32 -19.91 -10.50
N GLY A 61 -2.43 -20.82 -10.10
CA GLY A 61 -1.29 -21.26 -10.90
C GLY A 61 -0.22 -20.17 -11.11
N ILE A 62 -0.05 -19.27 -10.13
CA ILE A 62 0.93 -18.17 -10.12
C ILE A 62 1.84 -18.28 -8.90
N THR A 63 2.87 -17.42 -8.85
CA THR A 63 3.69 -17.20 -7.65
C THR A 63 3.60 -15.76 -7.21
N ILE A 64 3.58 -15.52 -5.88
CA ILE A 64 3.53 -14.18 -5.30
C ILE A 64 4.62 -14.07 -4.24
N LYS A 65 5.56 -13.13 -4.45
CA LYS A 65 6.54 -12.71 -3.47
C LYS A 65 5.96 -11.52 -2.69
N VAL A 66 6.04 -11.55 -1.38
CA VAL A 66 5.69 -10.43 -0.50
C VAL A 66 6.98 -9.87 0.07
N GLN A 67 7.22 -8.57 -0.08
CA GLN A 67 8.49 -7.93 0.27
C GLN A 67 8.25 -6.67 1.10
N ARG A 68 8.96 -6.56 2.24
CA ARG A 68 8.96 -5.36 3.09
C ARG A 68 9.91 -4.31 2.52
N PHE A 69 9.50 -3.05 2.65
CA PHE A 69 10.25 -1.83 2.33
C PHE A 69 10.01 -0.79 3.43
N ASP A 70 10.80 0.26 3.46
CA ASP A 70 10.40 1.54 4.05
C ASP A 70 9.37 2.20 3.12
N TYR A 71 8.56 3.14 3.64
CA TYR A 71 7.38 3.62 2.90
C TYR A 71 7.73 4.28 1.57
N ALA A 72 8.52 5.35 1.55
CA ALA A 72 8.87 6.04 0.31
C ALA A 72 9.63 5.13 -0.69
N PRO A 73 10.62 4.31 -0.28
CA PRO A 73 11.24 3.31 -1.15
C PRO A 73 10.27 2.30 -1.76
N SER A 74 9.16 1.94 -1.08
CA SER A 74 8.15 1.04 -1.66
C SER A 74 7.42 1.68 -2.84
N LEU A 75 7.11 2.97 -2.73
CA LEU A 75 6.47 3.76 -3.78
C LEU A 75 7.40 3.92 -5.00
N ASP A 76 8.67 4.22 -4.75
CA ASP A 76 9.68 4.31 -5.81
C ASP A 76 9.84 2.98 -6.55
N ALA A 77 9.92 1.86 -5.83
CA ALA A 77 9.99 0.53 -6.42
C ALA A 77 8.75 0.20 -7.28
N PHE A 78 7.57 0.64 -6.84
CA PHE A 78 6.31 0.44 -7.57
C PHE A 78 6.28 1.25 -8.88
N VAL A 79 6.64 2.54 -8.83
CA VAL A 79 6.68 3.42 -10.00
C VAL A 79 7.77 3.00 -10.98
N ALA A 80 8.94 2.55 -10.46
CA ALA A 80 10.02 2.00 -11.28
C ALA A 80 9.72 0.61 -11.86
N LYS A 81 8.54 0.04 -11.58
CA LYS A 81 8.08 -1.27 -12.06
C LYS A 81 8.87 -2.47 -11.50
N ASN A 82 9.59 -2.29 -10.40
CA ASN A 82 10.34 -3.35 -9.73
C ASN A 82 9.43 -4.29 -8.92
N ILE A 83 8.24 -3.81 -8.55
CA ILE A 83 7.18 -4.58 -7.90
C ILE A 83 5.84 -4.38 -8.65
N ASP A 84 4.94 -5.34 -8.58
CA ASP A 84 3.68 -5.36 -9.35
C ASP A 84 2.51 -4.71 -8.62
N ALA A 85 2.51 -4.83 -7.29
CA ALA A 85 1.55 -4.22 -6.38
C ALA A 85 2.27 -3.61 -5.18
N CYS A 86 1.61 -2.63 -4.54
CA CYS A 86 2.13 -1.99 -3.34
C CYS A 86 0.97 -1.61 -2.41
N THR A 87 1.21 -1.68 -1.08
CA THR A 87 0.33 -1.04 -0.12
C THR A 87 0.69 0.44 -0.03
N MET A 88 -0.29 1.31 -0.11
CA MET A 88 -0.11 2.77 -0.05
C MET A 88 -1.41 3.46 0.32
N THR A 89 -1.32 4.72 0.73
CA THR A 89 -2.54 5.47 0.97
C THR A 89 -3.19 5.93 -0.33
N ASN A 90 -4.42 6.40 -0.25
CA ASN A 90 -5.16 6.92 -1.39
C ASN A 90 -4.51 8.18 -2.01
N MET A 91 -3.73 8.92 -1.23
CA MET A 91 -2.99 10.07 -1.73
C MET A 91 -1.86 9.62 -2.65
N GLU A 92 -0.97 8.75 -2.19
CA GLU A 92 0.16 8.25 -2.99
C GLU A 92 -0.31 7.36 -4.14
N ALA A 93 -1.47 6.69 -3.99
CA ALA A 93 -2.09 5.96 -5.09
C ALA A 93 -2.53 6.88 -6.24
N LEU A 94 -2.73 8.18 -5.97
CA LEU A 94 -3.09 9.17 -6.96
C LEU A 94 -1.88 9.97 -7.46
N ASP A 95 -1.09 10.56 -6.56
CA ASP A 95 -0.05 11.53 -6.91
C ASP A 95 1.18 10.88 -7.54
N MET A 96 1.71 9.81 -6.96
CA MET A 96 2.91 9.14 -7.47
C MET A 96 2.71 8.58 -8.88
N PRO A 97 1.65 7.78 -9.13
CA PRO A 97 1.33 7.32 -10.47
C PRO A 97 0.95 8.45 -11.43
N ALA A 98 0.29 9.51 -10.94
CA ALA A 98 -0.05 10.66 -11.76
C ALA A 98 1.20 11.39 -12.26
N ALA A 99 2.15 11.67 -11.36
CA ALA A 99 3.40 12.35 -11.69
C ALA A 99 4.28 11.53 -12.66
N SER A 100 4.31 10.20 -12.50
CA SER A 100 5.11 9.29 -13.34
C SER A 100 4.40 8.81 -14.61
N GLY A 101 3.12 9.08 -14.78
CA GLY A 101 2.32 8.61 -15.91
C GLY A 101 1.97 7.11 -15.86
N VAL A 102 2.06 6.46 -14.70
CA VAL A 102 1.74 5.04 -14.50
C VAL A 102 0.30 4.89 -14.03
N PRO A 103 -0.66 4.38 -14.83
CA PRO A 103 -2.03 4.14 -14.37
C PRO A 103 -2.10 3.00 -13.36
N THR A 104 -2.92 3.19 -12.33
CA THR A 104 -3.08 2.24 -11.22
C THR A 104 -4.52 1.87 -10.95
N SER A 105 -4.70 0.74 -10.25
CA SER A 105 -5.98 0.25 -9.80
C SER A 105 -5.89 -0.18 -8.33
N ALA A 106 -6.69 0.44 -7.47
CA ALA A 106 -6.89 0.00 -6.09
C ALA A 106 -7.82 -1.22 -6.12
N VAL A 107 -7.29 -2.39 -5.80
CA VAL A 107 -8.01 -3.68 -5.85
C VAL A 107 -8.51 -4.13 -4.49
N ILE A 108 -7.96 -3.57 -3.40
CA ILE A 108 -8.41 -3.75 -2.02
C ILE A 108 -8.43 -2.38 -1.34
N ILE A 109 -9.53 -2.07 -0.67
CA ILE A 109 -9.61 -1.01 0.33
C ILE A 109 -9.53 -1.72 1.68
N GLY A 110 -8.39 -1.58 2.37
CA GLY A 110 -8.09 -2.33 3.59
C GLY A 110 -8.73 -1.72 4.82
N ASP A 111 -8.59 -0.41 4.95
CA ASP A 111 -9.02 0.35 6.12
C ASP A 111 -8.94 1.86 5.86
N TYR A 112 -9.23 2.63 6.89
CA TYR A 112 -8.84 4.04 6.97
C TYR A 112 -8.28 4.38 8.35
N SER A 113 -7.34 5.31 8.39
CA SER A 113 -6.76 5.84 9.62
C SER A 113 -7.81 6.60 10.43
N ASN A 114 -7.95 6.26 11.70
CA ASN A 114 -8.93 6.84 12.62
C ASN A 114 -8.29 7.18 13.98
N GLY A 115 -7.20 7.94 13.94
CA GLY A 115 -6.37 8.28 15.08
C GLY A 115 -4.94 7.69 15.00
N ASN A 116 -4.64 6.94 13.95
CA ASN A 116 -3.34 6.30 13.75
C ASN A 116 -2.29 7.32 13.29
N ASP A 117 -2.64 8.17 12.32
CA ASP A 117 -1.81 9.30 11.88
C ASP A 117 -2.02 10.49 12.81
N ALA A 118 -0.94 11.15 13.25
CA ALA A 118 -1.02 12.24 14.20
C ALA A 118 0.05 13.32 14.00
N LEU A 119 -0.35 14.55 14.27
CA LEU A 119 0.51 15.71 14.50
C LEU A 119 0.84 15.78 15.99
N LEU A 120 2.08 15.53 16.31
CA LEU A 120 2.64 15.54 17.66
C LEU A 120 3.38 16.84 17.92
N VAL A 121 3.25 17.38 19.11
CA VAL A 121 3.92 18.63 19.52
C VAL A 121 4.57 18.51 20.89
N ARG A 122 5.63 19.30 21.11
CA ARG A 122 6.29 19.44 22.42
C ARG A 122 5.71 20.59 23.22
N ASN A 123 5.84 20.48 24.54
CA ASN A 123 5.69 21.59 25.49
C ASN A 123 4.37 22.35 25.38
N GLY A 124 3.27 21.64 25.01
CA GLY A 124 1.93 22.24 24.95
C GLY A 124 1.73 23.25 23.83
N LEU A 125 2.57 23.22 22.77
CA LEU A 125 2.37 24.07 21.58
C LEU A 125 0.94 23.89 21.03
N GLN A 126 0.38 25.01 20.60
CA GLN A 126 -0.94 25.06 19.96
C GLN A 126 -0.79 25.20 18.45
N MET A 127 -1.86 24.96 17.69
CA MET A 127 -1.84 25.04 16.23
C MET A 127 -1.29 26.38 15.70
N LYS A 128 -1.69 27.48 16.33
CA LYS A 128 -1.24 28.84 16.00
C LYS A 128 0.25 29.11 16.23
N ASP A 129 0.92 28.24 17.00
CA ASP A 129 2.34 28.39 17.35
C ASP A 129 3.25 27.66 16.35
N LEU A 130 2.71 26.89 15.41
CA LEU A 130 3.47 26.11 14.43
C LEU A 130 4.23 26.95 13.39
N PRO A 131 3.74 28.13 12.94
CA PRO A 131 4.51 28.98 12.02
C PRO A 131 5.90 29.29 12.57
N GLY A 132 6.92 29.16 11.71
CA GLY A 132 8.34 29.34 12.08
C GLY A 132 8.96 28.15 12.82
N LYS A 133 8.19 27.16 13.27
CA LYS A 133 8.72 25.99 13.99
C LYS A 133 9.23 24.92 13.03
N LYS A 134 10.23 24.17 13.52
CA LYS A 134 10.74 22.97 12.85
C LYS A 134 9.79 21.81 13.09
N LEU A 135 9.31 21.20 12.00
CA LEU A 135 8.40 20.07 12.01
C LEU A 135 8.98 18.95 11.13
N LEU A 136 9.08 17.75 11.69
CA LEU A 136 9.55 16.55 10.99
C LEU A 136 8.36 15.80 10.38
N LEU A 137 8.50 15.36 9.15
CA LEU A 137 7.54 14.48 8.48
C LEU A 137 8.17 13.85 7.22
N VAL A 138 7.55 12.82 6.68
CA VAL A 138 7.86 12.38 5.32
C VAL A 138 7.15 13.32 4.36
N GLN A 139 7.92 14.20 3.70
CA GLN A 139 7.37 15.20 2.78
C GLN A 139 6.71 14.55 1.55
N LYS A 140 5.71 15.23 1.00
CA LYS A 140 4.93 14.81 -0.17
C LYS A 140 4.19 13.49 0.05
N THR A 141 3.88 13.16 1.28
CA THR A 141 3.08 12.01 1.66
C THR A 141 1.83 12.43 2.43
N VAL A 142 1.03 11.44 2.80
CA VAL A 142 -0.15 11.59 3.66
C VAL A 142 0.13 12.38 4.96
N SER A 143 1.37 12.37 5.46
CA SER A 143 1.75 13.18 6.64
C SER A 143 1.67 14.68 6.36
N GLU A 144 2.02 15.12 5.14
CA GLU A 144 1.86 16.51 4.73
C GLU A 144 0.38 16.88 4.53
N TYR A 145 -0.41 15.94 3.98
CA TYR A 145 -1.87 16.07 3.89
C TYR A 145 -2.51 16.25 5.27
N LEU A 146 -2.15 15.43 6.25
CA LEU A 146 -2.67 15.55 7.62
C LEU A 146 -2.35 16.92 8.22
N LEU A 147 -1.15 17.43 8.01
CA LEU A 147 -0.76 18.78 8.47
C LEU A 147 -1.59 19.87 7.79
N ASP A 148 -1.76 19.81 6.47
CA ASP A 148 -2.60 20.77 5.74
C ASP A 148 -4.05 20.77 6.24
N ARG A 149 -4.62 19.57 6.44
CA ARG A 149 -5.97 19.43 7.00
C ARG A 149 -6.06 19.99 8.42
N ALA A 150 -5.07 19.73 9.26
CA ALA A 150 -5.01 20.26 10.61
C ALA A 150 -5.01 21.80 10.62
N LEU A 151 -4.16 22.43 9.80
CA LEU A 151 -4.10 23.87 9.67
C LEU A 151 -5.38 24.45 9.04
N THR A 152 -5.89 23.83 7.99
CA THR A 152 -7.12 24.28 7.29
C THR A 152 -8.33 24.26 8.22
N LEU A 153 -8.53 23.20 8.99
CA LEU A 153 -9.67 23.07 9.91
C LEU A 153 -9.55 24.02 11.13
N ASN A 154 -8.35 24.55 11.39
CA ASN A 154 -8.13 25.55 12.43
C ASN A 154 -8.00 26.97 11.87
N GLY A 155 -8.36 27.22 10.61
CA GLY A 155 -8.34 28.56 9.99
C GLY A 155 -6.94 29.10 9.70
N LEU A 156 -5.93 28.23 9.60
CA LEU A 156 -4.51 28.60 9.46
C LEU A 156 -3.89 28.11 8.14
N ARG A 157 -4.71 27.78 7.12
CA ARG A 157 -4.25 27.22 5.84
C ARG A 157 -3.12 28.04 5.21
N ASP A 158 -3.25 29.36 5.19
CA ASP A 158 -2.26 30.25 4.57
C ASP A 158 -0.91 30.27 5.29
N GLN A 159 -0.87 29.74 6.52
CA GLN A 159 0.33 29.71 7.35
C GLN A 159 1.17 28.44 7.15
N ILE A 160 0.70 27.45 6.38
CA ILE A 160 1.46 26.21 6.13
C ILE A 160 2.85 26.50 5.55
N LYS A 161 2.97 27.51 4.67
CA LYS A 161 4.24 27.93 4.06
C LYS A 161 5.24 28.53 5.06
N GLN A 162 4.79 28.88 6.25
CA GLN A 162 5.63 29.42 7.32
C GLN A 162 6.16 28.31 8.25
N VAL A 163 5.62 27.09 8.17
CA VAL A 163 6.12 25.94 8.94
C VAL A 163 7.40 25.44 8.29
N ARG A 164 8.44 25.23 9.08
CA ARG A 164 9.72 24.72 8.59
C ARG A 164 9.66 23.19 8.50
N LEU A 165 9.18 22.67 7.38
CA LEU A 165 9.13 21.23 7.12
C LEU A 165 10.55 20.67 6.92
N VAL A 166 10.85 19.58 7.59
CA VAL A 166 12.09 18.81 7.42
C VAL A 166 11.73 17.39 7.02
N ASN A 167 12.10 17.05 5.79
CA ASN A 167 11.90 15.72 5.28
C ASN A 167 12.70 14.71 6.11
N THR A 168 12.01 13.77 6.71
CA THR A 168 12.59 12.75 7.59
C THR A 168 11.91 11.42 7.29
N SER A 169 12.69 10.38 7.01
CA SER A 169 12.16 9.04 6.72
C SER A 169 11.37 8.47 7.91
N ASP A 170 10.48 7.54 7.63
CA ASP A 170 9.76 6.78 8.65
C ASP A 170 10.71 5.97 9.54
N SER A 171 11.80 5.45 9.01
CA SER A 171 12.85 4.77 9.78
C SER A 171 13.61 5.68 10.75
N ASP A 172 13.71 6.98 10.47
CA ASP A 172 14.55 7.91 11.22
C ASP A 172 13.76 8.86 12.14
N ILE A 173 12.47 9.10 11.85
CA ILE A 173 11.69 10.20 12.44
C ILE A 173 11.62 10.15 13.98
N VAL A 174 11.53 8.96 14.57
CA VAL A 174 11.50 8.80 16.03
C VAL A 174 12.82 9.24 16.62
N THR A 175 13.94 8.71 16.13
CA THR A 175 15.29 9.06 16.61
C THR A 175 15.58 10.54 16.38
N ALA A 176 15.28 11.06 15.20
CA ALA A 176 15.47 12.47 14.86
C ALA A 176 14.65 13.40 15.76
N PHE A 177 13.38 13.06 16.03
CA PHE A 177 12.56 13.85 16.95
C PHE A 177 13.06 13.79 18.39
N LEU A 178 13.39 12.61 18.90
CA LEU A 178 13.80 12.45 20.31
C LEU A 178 15.16 13.07 20.60
N SER A 179 16.10 13.03 19.65
CA SER A 179 17.47 13.54 19.83
C SER A 179 17.59 15.06 19.65
N ASP A 180 16.69 15.70 18.88
CA ASP A 180 16.74 17.14 18.60
C ASP A 180 15.61 17.90 19.31
N SER A 181 15.95 18.58 20.41
CA SER A 181 15.00 19.40 21.17
C SER A 181 14.45 20.61 20.39
N ASN A 182 15.11 21.04 19.30
CA ASN A 182 14.62 22.13 18.44
C ASN A 182 13.51 21.67 17.49
N SER A 183 13.34 20.36 17.30
CA SER A 183 12.20 19.80 16.57
C SER A 183 10.94 19.94 17.43
N ALA A 184 10.13 20.95 17.10
CA ALA A 184 8.96 21.36 17.88
C ALA A 184 7.76 20.42 17.66
N ALA A 185 7.65 19.84 16.48
CA ALA A 185 6.55 18.98 16.08
C ALA A 185 7.01 17.85 15.14
N ALA A 186 6.19 16.80 15.04
CA ALA A 186 6.34 15.74 14.05
C ALA A 186 4.97 15.29 13.58
N VAL A 187 4.86 14.90 12.30
CA VAL A 187 3.70 14.21 11.76
C VAL A 187 4.12 12.83 11.27
N THR A 188 3.49 11.81 11.80
CA THR A 188 3.78 10.41 11.47
C THR A 188 2.60 9.54 11.86
N TRP A 189 2.77 8.23 11.78
CA TRP A 189 1.74 7.21 12.06
C TRP A 189 2.21 6.20 13.11
N LYS A 190 1.29 5.40 13.65
CA LYS A 190 1.64 4.29 14.55
C LYS A 190 2.33 3.15 13.78
N PRO A 191 3.35 2.51 14.37
CA PRO A 191 3.73 2.57 15.79
C PRO A 191 4.61 3.77 16.19
N LEU A 192 5.10 4.58 15.24
CA LEU A 192 6.05 5.67 15.49
C LEU A 192 5.44 6.75 16.41
N VAL A 193 4.16 7.08 16.20
CA VAL A 193 3.38 7.97 17.09
C VAL A 193 3.43 7.47 18.53
N SER A 194 3.18 6.19 18.77
CA SER A 194 3.18 5.59 20.11
C SER A 194 4.57 5.64 20.76
N GLN A 195 5.64 5.52 19.96
CA GLN A 195 7.01 5.64 20.46
C GLN A 195 7.33 7.08 20.87
N ILE A 196 6.98 8.08 20.05
CA ILE A 196 7.22 9.49 20.32
C ILE A 196 6.41 9.99 21.52
N LEU A 197 5.16 9.53 21.69
CA LEU A 197 4.28 9.89 22.81
C LEU A 197 4.79 9.41 24.18
N LYS A 198 5.71 8.45 24.23
CA LYS A 198 6.38 8.05 25.49
C LYS A 198 7.28 9.16 26.04
N GLN A 199 7.69 10.10 25.20
CA GLN A 199 8.50 11.24 25.63
C GLN A 199 7.67 12.21 26.46
N LYS A 200 8.14 12.53 27.67
CA LYS A 200 7.50 13.51 28.56
C LYS A 200 7.35 14.87 27.86
N GLY A 201 6.16 15.47 27.96
CA GLY A 201 5.86 16.78 27.40
C GLY A 201 5.52 16.76 25.88
N VAL A 202 5.37 15.57 25.29
CA VAL A 202 4.83 15.42 23.93
C VAL A 202 3.35 15.05 24.03
N THR A 203 2.55 15.66 23.16
CA THR A 203 1.10 15.39 23.06
C THR A 203 0.67 15.35 21.60
N SER A 204 -0.45 14.67 21.32
CA SER A 204 -1.11 14.73 20.02
C SER A 204 -1.96 16.00 19.96
N LEU A 205 -1.66 16.88 18.99
CA LEU A 205 -2.40 18.12 18.76
C LEU A 205 -3.56 17.93 17.78
N PHE A 206 -3.37 17.05 16.80
CA PHE A 206 -4.36 16.68 15.79
C PHE A 206 -4.10 15.25 15.33
N ASN A 207 -5.14 14.52 14.95
CA ASN A 207 -4.98 13.19 14.39
C ASN A 207 -6.10 12.85 13.39
N SER A 208 -5.94 11.74 12.69
CA SER A 208 -6.83 11.31 11.62
C SER A 208 -8.28 11.02 12.04
N SER A 209 -8.57 10.84 13.34
CA SER A 209 -9.97 10.71 13.81
C SER A 209 -10.80 11.99 13.63
N GLN A 210 -10.13 13.13 13.41
CA GLN A 210 -10.78 14.42 13.12
C GLN A 210 -11.09 14.59 11.63
N ILE A 211 -10.59 13.68 10.79
CA ILE A 211 -10.80 13.63 9.33
C ILE A 211 -11.14 12.19 8.88
N PRO A 212 -12.15 11.53 9.47
CA PRO A 212 -12.42 10.12 9.22
C PRO A 212 -12.66 9.83 7.74
N GLY A 213 -12.09 8.74 7.24
CA GLY A 213 -12.21 8.31 5.85
C GLY A 213 -11.42 9.16 4.82
N GLU A 214 -10.61 10.15 5.24
CA GLU A 214 -9.77 10.92 4.32
C GLU A 214 -8.44 10.23 4.02
N ILE A 215 -7.91 9.44 4.95
CA ILE A 215 -6.68 8.65 4.80
C ILE A 215 -7.08 7.20 4.67
N LEU A 216 -7.12 6.70 3.43
CA LEU A 216 -7.47 5.32 3.11
C LEU A 216 -6.22 4.51 2.85
N ASP A 217 -6.24 3.26 3.26
CA ASP A 217 -5.16 2.30 3.04
C ASP A 217 -5.57 1.26 2.01
N LEU A 218 -4.78 1.19 0.95
CA LEU A 218 -5.11 0.47 -0.27
C LEU A 218 -4.05 -0.59 -0.60
N THR A 219 -4.47 -1.67 -1.26
CA THR A 219 -3.57 -2.47 -2.08
C THR A 219 -3.77 -2.07 -3.54
N VAL A 220 -2.73 -1.54 -4.14
CA VAL A 220 -2.73 -0.95 -5.47
C VAL A 220 -1.90 -1.79 -6.42
N VAL A 221 -2.44 -2.08 -7.60
CA VAL A 221 -1.76 -2.81 -8.69
C VAL A 221 -1.62 -1.88 -9.89
N ARG A 222 -0.48 -1.92 -10.60
CA ARG A 222 -0.38 -1.19 -11.87
C ARG A 222 -1.41 -1.73 -12.86
N THR A 223 -2.14 -0.85 -13.53
CA THR A 223 -3.21 -1.25 -14.46
C THR A 223 -2.67 -2.14 -15.60
N GLU A 224 -1.44 -1.91 -16.06
CA GLU A 224 -0.79 -2.78 -17.07
C GLU A 224 -0.59 -4.22 -16.59
N VAL A 225 -0.34 -4.42 -15.28
CA VAL A 225 -0.20 -5.74 -14.67
C VAL A 225 -1.54 -6.48 -14.67
N LEU A 226 -2.63 -5.79 -14.29
CA LEU A 226 -3.98 -6.37 -14.33
C LEU A 226 -4.40 -6.77 -15.75
N ASN A 227 -3.96 -6.01 -16.74
CA ASN A 227 -4.34 -6.18 -18.14
C ASN A 227 -3.37 -7.08 -18.94
N ARG A 228 -2.54 -7.88 -18.27
CA ARG A 228 -1.66 -8.86 -18.98
C ARG A 228 -2.50 -9.76 -19.90
N PRO A 229 -2.10 -9.94 -21.18
CA PRO A 229 -2.90 -10.67 -22.16
C PRO A 229 -3.16 -12.15 -21.81
N ASP A 230 -2.27 -12.75 -21.01
CA ASP A 230 -2.38 -14.14 -20.55
C ASP A 230 -3.38 -14.31 -19.38
N GLY A 231 -4.02 -13.22 -18.93
CA GLY A 231 -4.97 -13.21 -17.81
C GLY A 231 -4.32 -13.43 -16.44
N SER A 232 -2.99 -13.50 -16.35
CA SER A 232 -2.28 -13.74 -15.09
C SER A 232 -2.44 -12.59 -14.09
N GLY A 233 -2.56 -11.35 -14.58
CA GLY A 233 -2.79 -10.18 -13.72
C GLY A 233 -4.11 -10.21 -12.96
N GLN A 234 -5.18 -10.67 -13.62
CA GLN A 234 -6.49 -10.87 -12.96
C GLN A 234 -6.44 -12.00 -11.93
N LYS A 235 -5.71 -13.09 -12.22
CA LYS A 235 -5.45 -14.19 -11.27
C LYS A 235 -4.69 -13.68 -10.04
N PHE A 236 -3.72 -12.78 -10.26
CA PHE A 236 -2.97 -12.15 -9.20
C PHE A 236 -3.87 -11.33 -8.27
N ALA A 237 -4.71 -10.44 -8.81
CA ALA A 237 -5.64 -9.65 -8.00
C ALA A 237 -6.67 -10.50 -7.24
N LYS A 238 -7.16 -11.60 -7.86
CA LYS A 238 -8.01 -12.59 -7.18
C LYS A 238 -7.30 -13.28 -6.03
N ALA A 239 -6.03 -13.66 -6.21
CA ALA A 239 -5.22 -14.27 -5.15
C ALA A 239 -4.98 -13.29 -4.01
N LEU A 240 -4.69 -12.01 -4.30
CA LEU A 240 -4.53 -10.96 -3.29
C LEU A 240 -5.82 -10.79 -2.47
N ALA A 241 -6.96 -10.61 -3.12
CA ALA A 241 -8.24 -10.43 -2.43
C ALA A 241 -8.61 -11.67 -1.59
N GLY A 242 -8.40 -12.88 -2.13
CA GLY A 242 -8.67 -14.11 -1.40
C GLY A 242 -7.80 -14.28 -0.16
N ALA A 243 -6.50 -14.03 -0.28
CA ALA A 243 -5.57 -14.10 0.83
C ALA A 243 -5.89 -13.03 1.90
N TRP A 244 -6.20 -11.81 1.47
CA TRP A 244 -6.55 -10.70 2.34
C TRP A 244 -7.79 -11.02 3.20
N TYR A 245 -8.90 -11.38 2.59
CA TYR A 245 -10.14 -11.61 3.34
C TYR A 245 -10.13 -12.91 4.16
N GLU A 246 -9.35 -13.93 3.76
CA GLU A 246 -9.10 -15.07 4.64
C GLU A 246 -8.37 -14.65 5.92
N LEU A 247 -7.39 -13.75 5.81
CA LEU A 247 -6.69 -13.23 6.99
C LEU A 247 -7.60 -12.30 7.80
N MET A 248 -8.34 -11.41 7.15
CA MET A 248 -9.28 -10.51 7.83
C MET A 248 -10.28 -11.27 8.70
N THR A 249 -10.79 -12.40 8.22
CA THR A 249 -11.65 -13.29 9.01
C THR A 249 -10.97 -13.80 10.28
N ARG A 250 -9.67 -14.10 10.22
CA ARG A 250 -8.90 -14.55 11.41
C ARG A 250 -8.61 -13.40 12.37
N MET A 251 -8.43 -12.18 11.84
CA MET A 251 -8.15 -10.99 12.66
C MET A 251 -9.39 -10.43 13.36
N SER A 252 -10.58 -10.60 12.77
CA SER A 252 -11.84 -10.06 13.32
C SER A 252 -12.45 -10.90 14.44
N GLY A 253 -11.88 -12.05 14.75
CA GLY A 253 -12.33 -12.93 15.84
C GLY A 253 -11.96 -12.42 17.22
N THR A 254 -12.22 -13.24 18.22
CA THR A 254 -11.87 -13.01 19.63
C THR A 254 -11.21 -14.25 20.22
N GLY A 255 -10.46 -14.05 21.32
CA GLY A 255 -9.85 -15.15 22.06
C GLY A 255 -8.45 -15.53 21.59
N ALA A 256 -7.93 -16.64 22.14
CA ALA A 256 -6.53 -17.03 22.04
C ALA A 256 -6.02 -17.25 20.59
N GLU A 257 -6.86 -17.79 19.71
CA GLU A 257 -6.46 -18.01 18.31
C GLU A 257 -6.29 -16.69 17.55
N THR A 258 -7.20 -15.73 17.75
CA THR A 258 -7.05 -14.38 17.18
C THR A 258 -5.84 -13.69 17.76
N ASP A 259 -5.61 -13.75 19.07
CA ASP A 259 -4.45 -13.16 19.73
C ASP A 259 -3.13 -13.74 19.21
N LYS A 260 -3.09 -15.04 18.91
CA LYS A 260 -1.94 -15.67 18.26
C LYS A 260 -1.66 -15.10 16.86
N VAL A 261 -2.72 -14.90 16.06
CA VAL A 261 -2.60 -14.30 14.73
C VAL A 261 -2.12 -12.84 14.84
N LEU A 262 -2.75 -12.04 15.71
CA LEU A 262 -2.39 -10.63 15.90
C LEU A 262 -0.96 -10.46 16.44
N ARG A 263 -0.52 -11.33 17.34
CA ARG A 263 0.88 -11.35 17.81
C ARG A 263 1.86 -11.66 16.68
N ALA A 264 1.54 -12.62 15.82
CA ALA A 264 2.38 -12.97 14.69
C ALA A 264 2.41 -11.86 13.63
N ILE A 265 1.31 -11.12 13.44
CA ILE A 265 1.29 -9.93 12.57
C ILE A 265 2.16 -8.83 13.18
N GLY A 266 1.96 -8.47 14.47
CA GLY A 266 2.72 -7.43 15.15
C GLY A 266 4.23 -7.67 15.14
N SER A 267 4.67 -8.93 15.14
CA SER A 267 6.10 -9.26 15.01
C SER A 267 6.73 -8.76 13.71
N GLY A 268 5.94 -8.50 12.67
CA GLY A 268 6.40 -7.92 11.41
C GLY A 268 6.83 -6.44 11.52
N SER A 269 6.38 -5.75 12.55
CA SER A 269 6.77 -4.38 12.92
C SER A 269 7.54 -4.32 14.25
N GLU A 270 8.01 -5.47 14.74
CA GLU A 270 8.73 -5.60 16.02
C GLU A 270 7.86 -5.17 17.23
N ASP A 271 6.54 -5.28 17.09
CA ASP A 271 5.55 -4.88 18.09
C ASP A 271 5.11 -6.05 18.97
N THR A 272 4.68 -5.71 20.20
CA THR A 272 3.94 -6.63 21.07
C THR A 272 2.48 -6.77 20.60
N LEU A 273 1.79 -7.80 21.12
CA LEU A 273 0.36 -7.97 20.87
C LEU A 273 -0.45 -6.73 21.32
N GLU A 274 -0.12 -6.19 22.49
CA GLU A 274 -0.80 -5.02 23.09
C GLU A 274 -0.60 -3.78 22.23
N SER A 275 0.65 -3.56 21.76
CA SER A 275 0.99 -2.45 20.86
C SER A 275 0.26 -2.57 19.53
N TYR A 276 0.20 -3.77 18.95
CA TYR A 276 -0.51 -3.96 17.69
C TYR A 276 -2.04 -3.81 17.85
N LYS A 277 -2.62 -4.28 18.97
CA LYS A 277 -4.03 -4.02 19.30
C LYS A 277 -4.33 -2.52 19.51
N ASP A 278 -3.41 -1.77 20.11
CA ASP A 278 -3.52 -0.30 20.23
C ASP A 278 -3.55 0.37 18.85
N GLN A 279 -2.69 -0.07 17.92
CA GLN A 279 -2.72 0.42 16.54
C GLN A 279 -4.04 0.12 15.85
N LEU A 280 -4.55 -1.11 15.96
CA LEU A 280 -5.84 -1.52 15.40
C LEU A 280 -7.02 -0.74 15.99
N SER A 281 -6.95 -0.33 17.27
CA SER A 281 -8.00 0.48 17.91
C SER A 281 -8.16 1.87 17.30
N THR A 282 -7.15 2.34 16.59
CA THR A 282 -7.10 3.64 15.90
C THR A 282 -7.07 3.49 14.37
N THR A 283 -7.45 2.30 13.88
CA THR A 283 -7.56 1.97 12.45
C THR A 283 -8.93 1.38 12.20
N ASN A 284 -9.72 1.96 11.31
CA ASN A 284 -11.02 1.41 10.95
C ASN A 284 -10.87 0.34 9.86
N MET A 285 -10.53 -0.89 10.29
CA MET A 285 -10.32 -2.02 9.40
C MET A 285 -11.62 -2.47 8.72
N PHE A 286 -11.59 -2.70 7.42
CA PHE A 286 -12.65 -3.37 6.67
C PHE A 286 -12.46 -4.88 6.72
N TYR A 287 -12.83 -5.49 7.86
CA TYR A 287 -12.63 -6.93 8.08
C TYR A 287 -13.45 -7.83 7.14
N THR A 288 -14.50 -7.30 6.52
CA THR A 288 -15.31 -8.06 5.58
C THR A 288 -15.31 -7.45 4.19
N PRO A 289 -15.42 -8.26 3.13
CA PRO A 289 -15.58 -7.73 1.78
C PRO A 289 -16.80 -6.80 1.67
N ALA A 290 -17.88 -7.09 2.39
CA ALA A 290 -19.11 -6.29 2.37
C ALA A 290 -18.89 -4.86 2.90
N SER A 291 -18.14 -4.69 4.00
CA SER A 291 -17.84 -3.37 4.56
C SER A 291 -16.94 -2.54 3.62
N ALA A 292 -15.92 -3.18 3.01
CA ALA A 292 -15.06 -2.54 2.02
C ALA A 292 -15.85 -2.12 0.75
N LEU A 293 -16.76 -2.98 0.29
CA LEU A 293 -17.64 -2.68 -0.85
C LEU A 293 -18.58 -1.52 -0.56
N ALA A 294 -19.21 -1.50 0.63
CA ALA A 294 -20.12 -0.42 1.03
C ALA A 294 -19.41 0.93 1.00
N PHE A 295 -18.19 1.01 1.54
CA PHE A 295 -17.37 2.22 1.48
C PHE A 295 -16.92 2.53 0.05
N GLY A 296 -16.37 1.54 -0.68
CA GLY A 296 -15.85 1.70 -2.05
C GLY A 296 -16.89 2.16 -3.08
N ALA A 297 -18.17 1.84 -2.86
CA ALA A 297 -19.30 2.27 -3.69
C ALA A 297 -19.98 3.55 -3.19
N SER A 298 -19.54 4.13 -2.07
CA SER A 298 -20.20 5.26 -1.43
C SER A 298 -19.92 6.59 -2.11
N ALA A 299 -20.83 7.55 -1.92
CA ALA A 299 -20.58 8.94 -2.26
C ALA A 299 -19.46 9.56 -1.39
N GLU A 300 -19.29 9.03 -0.18
CA GLU A 300 -18.25 9.48 0.75
C GLU A 300 -16.85 9.30 0.16
N LEU A 301 -16.53 8.14 -0.41
CA LEU A 301 -15.24 7.91 -1.08
C LEU A 301 -14.93 9.03 -2.10
N LYS A 302 -15.93 9.40 -2.93
CA LYS A 302 -15.74 10.45 -3.95
C LYS A 302 -15.47 11.82 -3.34
N GLN A 303 -16.19 12.14 -2.24
CA GLN A 303 -16.01 13.41 -1.53
C GLN A 303 -14.62 13.49 -0.89
N LYS A 304 -14.17 12.39 -0.23
CA LYS A 304 -12.84 12.33 0.38
C LYS A 304 -11.73 12.42 -0.69
N MET A 305 -11.88 11.69 -1.79
CA MET A 305 -10.92 11.75 -2.90
C MET A 305 -10.88 13.12 -3.59
N ALA A 306 -11.99 13.88 -3.60
CA ALA A 306 -11.97 15.25 -4.10
C ALA A 306 -11.07 16.16 -3.26
N LEU A 307 -11.08 16.02 -1.92
CA LEU A 307 -10.19 16.78 -1.02
C LEU A 307 -8.72 16.41 -1.26
N VAL A 308 -8.42 15.12 -1.32
CA VAL A 308 -7.06 14.62 -1.57
C VAL A 308 -6.55 15.09 -2.94
N ARG A 309 -7.36 14.98 -3.98
CA ARG A 309 -7.00 15.40 -5.34
C ARG A 309 -6.74 16.91 -5.41
N GLN A 310 -7.57 17.71 -4.72
CA GLN A 310 -7.37 19.16 -4.63
C GLN A 310 -6.05 19.50 -3.92
N PHE A 311 -5.79 18.84 -2.78
CA PHE A 311 -4.53 19.01 -2.06
C PHE A 311 -3.32 18.69 -2.95
N CYS A 312 -3.32 17.54 -3.61
CA CYS A 312 -2.23 17.15 -4.50
C CYS A 312 -2.02 18.16 -5.64
N PHE A 313 -3.09 18.74 -6.18
CA PHE A 313 -3.01 19.78 -7.21
C PHE A 313 -2.43 21.08 -6.67
N ASP A 314 -2.93 21.57 -5.53
CA ASP A 314 -2.51 22.83 -4.90
C ASP A 314 -1.02 22.80 -4.47
N HIS A 315 -0.51 21.59 -4.15
CA HIS A 315 0.90 21.35 -3.77
C HIS A 315 1.79 20.92 -4.94
N GLY A 316 1.26 20.86 -6.17
CA GLY A 316 2.03 20.50 -7.38
C GLY A 316 2.48 19.05 -7.43
N LEU A 317 1.81 18.15 -6.68
CA LEU A 317 2.19 16.74 -6.57
C LEU A 317 1.72 15.88 -7.74
N LEU A 318 0.79 16.38 -8.57
CA LEU A 318 0.23 15.65 -9.72
C LEU A 318 1.13 15.66 -10.98
N GLY A 319 2.39 16.11 -10.83
CA GLY A 319 3.37 16.16 -11.89
C GLY A 319 3.43 17.50 -12.63
N ALA A 320 4.63 17.86 -13.14
CA ALA A 320 4.92 19.17 -13.74
C ALA A 320 4.08 19.50 -14.98
N ASN A 321 3.52 18.49 -15.65
CA ASN A 321 2.69 18.66 -16.85
C ASN A 321 1.20 18.85 -16.54
N THR A 322 0.77 18.74 -15.29
CA THR A 322 -0.62 18.95 -14.86
C THR A 322 -0.90 20.44 -14.80
N LYS A 323 -1.76 20.95 -15.69
CA LYS A 323 -2.11 22.37 -15.80
C LYS A 323 -3.47 22.70 -15.15
N ALA A 324 -4.34 21.73 -15.05
CA ALA A 324 -5.64 21.83 -14.42
C ALA A 324 -5.91 20.60 -13.58
N LEU A 325 -6.73 20.74 -12.54
CA LEU A 325 -7.13 19.63 -11.68
C LEU A 325 -7.65 18.44 -12.49
N ASP A 326 -8.42 18.70 -13.54
CA ASP A 326 -9.03 17.67 -14.39
C ASP A 326 -8.06 16.92 -15.33
N ASP A 327 -6.78 17.31 -15.38
CA ASP A 327 -5.76 16.59 -16.15
C ASP A 327 -5.32 15.29 -15.47
N VAL A 328 -5.70 15.08 -14.20
CA VAL A 328 -5.51 13.83 -13.46
C VAL A 328 -6.87 13.37 -12.95
N ALA A 329 -7.33 12.24 -13.47
CA ALA A 329 -8.68 11.74 -13.20
C ALA A 329 -8.69 10.45 -12.39
N ILE A 330 -9.78 10.27 -11.63
CA ILE A 330 -10.08 9.08 -10.83
C ILE A 330 -11.35 8.43 -11.37
N ALA A 331 -11.30 7.14 -11.64
CA ALA A 331 -12.47 6.36 -12.03
C ALA A 331 -13.03 5.57 -10.86
N TYR A 332 -14.35 5.60 -10.71
CA TYR A 332 -15.08 4.96 -9.62
C TYR A 332 -15.91 3.75 -10.08
N PRO A 333 -16.31 2.87 -9.15
CA PRO A 333 -17.01 1.61 -9.48
C PRO A 333 -18.36 1.79 -10.17
N ASP A 334 -19.03 2.91 -9.97
CA ASP A 334 -20.31 3.25 -10.61
C ASP A 334 -20.17 3.82 -12.03
N GLY A 335 -18.94 3.82 -12.57
CA GLY A 335 -18.63 4.35 -13.91
C GLY A 335 -18.40 5.86 -13.95
N THR A 336 -18.55 6.57 -12.83
CA THR A 336 -18.25 8.00 -12.78
C THR A 336 -16.75 8.26 -12.80
N VAL A 337 -16.35 9.40 -13.35
CA VAL A 337 -14.96 9.86 -13.41
C VAL A 337 -14.89 11.28 -12.85
N GLN A 338 -14.01 11.50 -11.86
CA GLN A 338 -13.60 12.84 -11.44
C GLN A 338 -12.42 13.27 -12.31
N GLY A 339 -12.61 14.29 -13.14
CA GLY A 339 -11.66 14.79 -14.14
C GLY A 339 -11.95 14.29 -15.55
N LYS A 340 -10.99 14.44 -16.46
CA LYS A 340 -11.12 14.02 -17.87
C LYS A 340 -11.04 12.51 -18.00
N ALA A 341 -11.99 11.87 -18.69
CA ALA A 341 -12.09 10.42 -18.80
C ALA A 341 -10.87 9.76 -19.50
N ASP A 342 -10.21 10.47 -20.40
CA ASP A 342 -8.98 10.03 -21.07
C ASP A 342 -7.71 10.22 -20.21
N ARG A 343 -7.83 10.80 -19.00
CA ARG A 343 -6.75 11.14 -18.08
C ARG A 343 -6.80 10.36 -16.77
N VAL A 344 -7.49 9.22 -16.73
CA VAL A 344 -7.59 8.39 -15.52
C VAL A 344 -6.23 7.84 -15.14
N ARG A 345 -5.81 8.15 -13.89
CA ARG A 345 -4.57 7.66 -13.29
C ARG A 345 -4.83 6.66 -12.17
N LEU A 346 -5.90 6.83 -11.41
CA LEU A 346 -6.32 5.92 -10.37
C LEU A 346 -7.72 5.36 -10.69
N ARG A 347 -7.89 4.04 -10.51
CA ARG A 347 -9.18 3.34 -10.59
C ARG A 347 -9.46 2.66 -9.27
N TYR A 348 -10.66 2.80 -8.76
CA TYR A 348 -11.17 1.95 -7.68
C TYR A 348 -11.86 0.72 -8.29
N ASP A 349 -11.14 -0.38 -8.39
CA ASP A 349 -11.65 -1.65 -8.93
C ASP A 349 -12.12 -2.56 -7.80
N ILE A 350 -13.38 -2.41 -7.41
CA ILE A 350 -13.99 -3.21 -6.33
C ILE A 350 -14.43 -4.61 -6.79
N SER A 351 -14.20 -5.01 -8.04
CA SER A 351 -14.68 -6.29 -8.59
C SER A 351 -14.13 -7.49 -7.83
N TYR A 352 -12.87 -7.44 -7.39
CA TYR A 352 -12.23 -8.51 -6.62
C TYR A 352 -12.78 -8.63 -5.21
N MET A 353 -13.08 -7.50 -4.55
CA MET A 353 -13.78 -7.48 -3.26
C MET A 353 -15.21 -8.02 -3.41
N LYS A 354 -15.90 -7.71 -4.51
CA LYS A 354 -17.21 -8.25 -4.83
C LYS A 354 -17.17 -9.78 -5.03
N MET A 355 -16.17 -10.29 -5.77
CA MET A 355 -15.97 -11.72 -5.91
C MET A 355 -15.74 -12.41 -4.55
N ALA A 356 -14.98 -11.76 -3.64
CA ALA A 356 -14.79 -12.25 -2.27
C ALA A 356 -16.10 -12.32 -1.50
N ALA A 357 -16.93 -11.26 -1.55
CA ALA A 357 -18.22 -11.21 -0.89
C ALA A 357 -19.22 -12.29 -1.41
N GLU A 358 -19.12 -12.60 -2.69
CA GLU A 358 -19.98 -13.59 -3.36
C GLU A 358 -19.43 -15.02 -3.30
N GLY A 359 -18.27 -15.25 -2.65
CA GLY A 359 -17.61 -16.57 -2.60
C GLY A 359 -17.12 -17.08 -3.97
N LYS A 360 -16.80 -16.19 -4.91
CA LYS A 360 -16.40 -16.49 -6.28
C LYS A 360 -14.88 -16.38 -6.53
N LEU A 361 -14.08 -16.29 -5.49
CA LEU A 361 -12.62 -16.31 -5.57
C LEU A 361 -12.06 -17.72 -5.57
#